data_aadc9e8f07c7eac93095b8a5cb69d3ce
#
_entry.id   aadc9e8f07c7eac93095b8a5cb69d3ce
#
_cell.length_a   1.000
_cell.length_b   1.000
_cell.length_c   1.000
_cell.angle_alpha   90.00
_cell.angle_beta   90.00
_cell.angle_gamma   90.00
#
_symmetry.space_group_name_H-M   'P 1'
#
loop_
_entity.id
_entity.type
_entity.pdbx_description
1 polymer ?
#
loop_
_entity_poly.entity_id
_entity_poly.type
_entity_poly.pdbx_seq_one_letter_code
_entity_poly.pdbx_strand_id
1 'polypeptide(L)'
;MSVHRASHATSIPRRRHRIWPWAVLILALLVVLLGVSGFFGLKLYSEAKQVKAHEEQAMQLLGGVTDLGNLDNLDTVSQQISQAKTETSAANEIAHGTLWNIASKAPVYGDDITTVQGMTSVVDSLVSDSVPQFMNVLSTLKSAQLSSGDGQLNLQPILEAQKNIATANQSLQQQVQKYQQLPKARIGMVKNAYAAGNTQLTKMADKVNQLSGTFQILPDFLGSDQPRTYALMAMTTSEERSSGGLIGSVGVVTTDNGKISIGDFRSNGEYIPYGAGDPTEDEQRIFQQWGPLNMSFDVRDLAVYPDTSRSAEGMRAIWQRTPWGSNTQLDGVLMVDPVFLQELTKISGNVTIPDGTVLTGDNTAEFLLNKVYVDYPVSMQDALFAQVAEQAVGSMFSNIDLAKLTKVAQLMGSMAEGRHFSMYAFDETAEKTISDAGFTAQTPSSEEHPQVGVYVTEQNPSKMGWYIHRTSKVTRSTCGNDGSQTYHVEYKMTNTLENSQIGALTSYILGSGGQGVEKTLIYAPAGGSISNLKTSGGSVTESRQETLNGKTVYASNATIAPGESVTYSFDVTTSTKAVSDLTIDQTPMGWIDSGVTTDTAACSINKQ
;
A
#
# COMPACT_ATOMS: atom_id res chain seq x y z
N MET A 1 27.54 48.50 20.60
CA MET A 1 26.47 47.60 21.11
C MET A 1 25.98 46.75 19.95
N SER A 2 26.50 45.56 19.83
CA SER A 2 26.13 44.59 18.80
C SER A 2 25.18 43.57 19.40
N VAL A 3 23.98 43.43 18.82
CA VAL A 3 22.98 42.45 19.21
C VAL A 3 23.12 41.27 18.26
N HIS A 4 23.65 40.16 18.77
CA HIS A 4 23.60 38.85 18.10
C HIS A 4 22.16 38.36 18.05
N ARG A 5 21.62 38.14 16.85
CA ARG A 5 20.44 37.33 16.61
C ARG A 5 20.88 35.87 16.48
N ALA A 6 20.51 35.07 17.45
CA ALA A 6 20.58 33.62 17.36
C ALA A 6 19.48 33.12 16.43
N SER A 7 19.87 32.43 15.36
CA SER A 7 18.96 31.70 14.49
C SER A 7 18.63 30.38 15.16
N HIS A 8 17.38 30.18 15.58
CA HIS A 8 16.87 28.87 15.96
C HIS A 8 16.62 28.03 14.70
N ALA A 9 17.53 27.12 14.42
CA ALA A 9 17.27 26.03 13.48
C ALA A 9 16.26 25.08 14.14
N THR A 10 15.03 25.08 13.65
CA THR A 10 14.04 24.06 13.99
C THR A 10 14.44 22.76 13.31
N SER A 11 15.00 21.85 14.09
CA SER A 11 15.23 20.47 13.65
C SER A 11 13.88 19.76 13.52
N ILE A 12 13.51 19.41 12.29
CA ILE A 12 12.39 18.53 11.98
C ILE A 12 12.72 17.17 12.64
N PRO A 13 11.87 16.64 13.52
CA PRO A 13 12.14 15.33 14.11
C PRO A 13 12.01 14.27 13.02
N ARG A 14 13.12 13.62 12.67
CA ARG A 14 13.10 12.36 11.92
C ARG A 14 12.16 11.41 12.66
N ARG A 15 11.04 11.03 12.05
CA ARG A 15 10.18 9.94 12.52
C ARG A 15 11.04 8.68 12.55
N ARG A 16 11.57 8.36 13.72
CA ARG A 16 12.08 7.02 14.02
C ARG A 16 10.86 6.11 13.95
N HIS A 17 10.85 5.18 12.99
CA HIS A 17 9.90 4.07 12.99
C HIS A 17 10.06 3.34 14.33
N ARG A 18 9.15 3.60 15.23
CA ARG A 18 9.16 3.06 16.58
C ARG A 18 8.84 1.58 16.53
N ILE A 19 9.72 0.80 17.12
CA ILE A 19 9.64 -0.63 17.48
C ILE A 19 8.44 -0.92 18.43
N TRP A 20 7.39 -0.14 18.33
CA TRP A 20 6.26 -0.13 19.25
C TRP A 20 5.25 -1.29 19.12
N PRO A 21 5.19 -2.06 18.04
CA PRO A 21 4.19 -3.11 17.92
C PRO A 21 4.46 -4.30 18.84
N TRP A 22 5.71 -4.75 18.94
CA TRP A 22 6.06 -5.84 19.85
C TRP A 22 5.97 -5.40 21.32
N ALA A 23 6.33 -4.15 21.62
CA ALA A 23 6.19 -3.57 22.95
C ALA A 23 4.74 -3.56 23.43
N VAL A 24 3.81 -3.25 22.56
CA VAL A 24 2.38 -3.22 22.88
C VAL A 24 1.85 -4.63 23.09
N LEU A 25 2.26 -5.60 22.26
CA LEU A 25 1.81 -6.99 22.36
C LEU A 25 2.24 -7.61 23.70
N ILE A 26 3.49 -7.39 24.09
CA ILE A 26 4.02 -7.92 25.35
C ILE A 26 3.52 -7.12 26.56
N LEU A 27 3.47 -5.79 26.47
CA LEU A 27 2.91 -4.98 27.56
C LEU A 27 1.44 -5.33 27.84
N ALA A 28 0.69 -5.63 26.81
CA ALA A 28 -0.68 -6.04 26.93
C ALA A 28 -0.83 -7.46 27.53
N LEU A 29 0.03 -8.41 27.15
CA LEU A 29 0.13 -9.73 27.79
C LEU A 29 0.43 -9.60 29.28
N LEU A 30 1.24 -8.65 29.66
CA LEU A 30 1.69 -8.37 31.01
C LEU A 30 0.62 -7.80 31.95
N VAL A 31 -0.17 -6.92 31.44
CA VAL A 31 -1.27 -6.30 32.19
C VAL A 31 -2.36 -7.34 32.49
N VAL A 32 -2.57 -8.28 31.57
CA VAL A 32 -3.45 -9.43 31.76
C VAL A 32 -3.00 -10.36 32.88
N LEU A 33 -1.71 -10.69 32.88
CA LEU A 33 -1.14 -11.54 33.91
C LEU A 33 -1.30 -10.93 35.33
N LEU A 34 -1.25 -9.60 35.43
CA LEU A 34 -1.49 -8.89 36.69
C LEU A 34 -2.96 -8.91 37.17
N GLY A 35 -3.92 -8.90 36.23
CA GLY A 35 -5.34 -8.97 36.58
C GLY A 35 -5.80 -10.35 37.08
N VAL A 36 -5.22 -11.40 36.52
CA VAL A 36 -5.50 -12.80 36.95
C VAL A 36 -4.83 -13.15 38.26
N SER A 37 -3.74 -12.45 38.64
CA SER A 37 -2.98 -12.75 39.86
C SER A 37 -3.76 -12.56 41.18
N GLY A 38 -4.75 -11.66 41.17
CA GLY A 38 -5.65 -11.49 42.32
C GLY A 38 -6.53 -12.71 42.62
N PHE A 39 -6.68 -13.61 41.65
CA PHE A 39 -7.57 -14.77 41.77
C PHE A 39 -6.84 -16.06 42.21
N PHE A 40 -5.56 -16.22 41.86
CA PHE A 40 -4.82 -17.46 42.10
C PHE A 40 -3.64 -17.34 43.10
N GLY A 41 -3.51 -16.22 43.75
CA GLY A 41 -2.54 -16.05 44.83
C GLY A 41 -1.12 -15.69 44.38
N LEU A 42 -0.25 -15.56 45.33
CA LEU A 42 1.12 -15.04 45.20
C LEU A 42 2.01 -15.83 44.21
N LYS A 43 1.74 -17.12 44.03
CA LYS A 43 2.55 -17.97 43.13
C LYS A 43 2.27 -17.71 41.68
N LEU A 44 1.01 -17.63 41.26
CA LEU A 44 0.64 -17.29 39.87
C LEU A 44 1.12 -15.87 39.54
N TYR A 45 1.05 -14.94 40.49
CA TYR A 45 1.60 -13.59 40.33
C TYR A 45 3.12 -13.57 40.10
N SER A 46 3.87 -14.45 40.86
CA SER A 46 5.31 -14.57 40.65
C SER A 46 5.66 -15.15 39.30
N GLU A 47 4.94 -16.22 38.87
CA GLU A 47 5.11 -16.83 37.55
C GLU A 47 4.72 -15.85 36.42
N ALA A 48 3.66 -15.07 36.60
CA ALA A 48 3.27 -14.01 35.68
C ALA A 48 4.34 -12.93 35.50
N LYS A 49 5.04 -12.56 36.59
CA LYS A 49 6.19 -11.64 36.52
C LYS A 49 7.37 -12.23 35.74
N GLN A 50 7.60 -13.54 35.88
CA GLN A 50 8.67 -14.22 35.17
C GLN A 50 8.35 -14.29 33.65
N VAL A 51 7.13 -14.71 33.29
CA VAL A 51 6.68 -14.66 31.89
C VAL A 51 6.88 -13.26 31.32
N LYS A 52 6.47 -12.23 32.07
CA LYS A 52 6.71 -10.84 31.72
C LYS A 52 8.19 -10.56 31.41
N ALA A 53 9.06 -10.85 32.33
CA ALA A 53 10.47 -10.52 32.20
C ALA A 53 11.10 -11.21 30.96
N HIS A 54 10.77 -12.47 30.74
CA HIS A 54 11.23 -13.24 29.58
C HIS A 54 10.74 -12.65 28.26
N GLU A 55 9.46 -12.31 28.17
CA GLU A 55 8.89 -11.71 26.95
C GLU A 55 9.46 -10.30 26.69
N GLU A 56 9.67 -9.47 27.72
CA GLU A 56 10.32 -8.16 27.59
C GLU A 56 11.76 -8.30 27.09
N GLN A 57 12.50 -9.28 27.59
CA GLN A 57 13.86 -9.55 27.18
C GLN A 57 13.91 -10.07 25.74
N ALA A 58 13.03 -10.99 25.37
CA ALA A 58 12.89 -11.45 23.98
C ALA A 58 12.65 -10.29 23.03
N MET A 59 11.79 -9.35 23.43
CA MET A 59 11.50 -8.19 22.60
C MET A 59 12.67 -7.22 22.44
N GLN A 60 13.42 -6.97 23.50
CA GLN A 60 14.63 -6.14 23.41
C GLN A 60 15.63 -6.76 22.41
N LEU A 61 15.78 -8.08 22.43
CA LEU A 61 16.63 -8.82 21.52
C LEU A 61 16.14 -8.76 20.07
N LEU A 62 14.82 -8.87 19.85
CA LEU A 62 14.21 -8.82 18.54
C LEU A 62 14.05 -7.39 17.98
N GLY A 63 14.19 -6.38 18.82
CA GLY A 63 14.07 -4.99 18.44
C GLY A 63 15.08 -4.54 17.36
N GLY A 64 16.22 -5.20 17.28
CA GLY A 64 17.22 -4.98 16.23
C GLY A 64 16.98 -5.77 14.93
N VAL A 65 16.14 -6.81 15.00
CA VAL A 65 15.89 -7.76 13.88
C VAL A 65 14.85 -7.22 12.90
N THR A 66 13.97 -6.33 13.33
CA THR A 66 12.87 -5.78 12.52
C THR A 66 13.31 -4.65 11.58
N ASP A 67 14.53 -4.17 11.69
CA ASP A 67 15.10 -3.20 10.78
C ASP A 67 15.88 -3.93 9.67
N LEU A 68 15.18 -4.32 8.60
CA LEU A 68 15.75 -4.93 7.41
C LEU A 68 16.78 -4.04 6.70
N GLY A 69 16.94 -2.79 7.13
CA GLY A 69 18.01 -1.89 6.69
C GLY A 69 19.39 -2.25 7.28
N ASN A 70 19.47 -3.14 8.26
CA ASN A 70 20.70 -3.52 8.98
C ASN A 70 21.17 -4.95 8.65
N LEU A 71 20.95 -5.38 7.41
CA LEU A 71 21.33 -6.72 6.93
C LEU A 71 22.85 -6.97 6.88
N ASP A 72 23.67 -5.96 7.16
CA ASP A 72 25.13 -6.08 7.16
C ASP A 72 25.66 -7.02 8.24
N ASN A 73 24.91 -7.26 9.30
CA ASN A 73 25.34 -8.04 10.47
C ASN A 73 24.40 -9.22 10.80
N LEU A 74 24.11 -10.09 9.80
CA LEU A 74 23.22 -11.25 9.97
C LEU A 74 23.66 -12.20 11.08
N ASP A 75 24.97 -12.30 11.37
CA ASP A 75 25.49 -13.16 12.45
C ASP A 75 25.02 -12.65 13.83
N THR A 76 25.11 -11.34 14.06
CA THR A 76 24.62 -10.71 15.29
C THR A 76 23.10 -10.87 15.43
N VAL A 77 22.37 -10.65 14.33
CA VAL A 77 20.92 -10.85 14.28
C VAL A 77 20.55 -12.29 14.60
N SER A 78 21.26 -13.27 14.03
CA SER A 78 21.06 -14.69 14.29
C SER A 78 21.30 -15.06 15.76
N GLN A 79 22.32 -14.48 16.41
CA GLN A 79 22.56 -14.66 17.85
C GLN A 79 21.43 -14.06 18.70
N GLN A 80 20.97 -12.86 18.35
CA GLN A 80 19.85 -12.20 19.05
C GLN A 80 18.56 -13.02 18.94
N ILE A 81 18.27 -13.58 17.76
CA ILE A 81 17.13 -14.48 17.56
C ILE A 81 17.26 -15.75 18.41
N SER A 82 18.46 -16.35 18.48
CA SER A 82 18.68 -17.53 19.32
C SER A 82 18.46 -17.25 20.80
N GLN A 83 18.89 -16.08 21.28
CA GLN A 83 18.63 -15.64 22.65
C GLN A 83 17.14 -15.35 22.89
N ALA A 84 16.49 -14.63 21.94
CA ALA A 84 15.06 -14.37 22.02
C ALA A 84 14.24 -15.67 22.05
N LYS A 85 14.62 -16.69 21.29
CA LYS A 85 14.02 -18.03 21.32
C LYS A 85 14.11 -18.65 22.73
N THR A 86 15.25 -18.54 23.40
CA THR A 86 15.40 -19.05 24.76
C THR A 86 14.42 -18.36 25.72
N GLU A 87 14.26 -17.07 25.59
CA GLU A 87 13.37 -16.28 26.43
C GLU A 87 11.89 -16.58 26.15
N THR A 88 11.47 -16.64 24.87
CA THR A 88 10.07 -16.96 24.54
C THR A 88 9.69 -18.38 24.94
N SER A 89 10.61 -19.36 24.77
CA SER A 89 10.39 -20.73 25.21
C SER A 89 10.25 -20.82 26.74
N ALA A 90 11.07 -20.10 27.50
CA ALA A 90 10.93 -20.03 28.95
C ALA A 90 9.58 -19.41 29.38
N ALA A 91 9.16 -18.34 28.74
CA ALA A 91 7.84 -17.73 28.96
C ALA A 91 6.70 -18.71 28.68
N ASN A 92 6.77 -19.41 27.56
CA ASN A 92 5.79 -20.40 27.13
C ASN A 92 5.73 -21.60 28.09
N GLU A 93 6.87 -22.14 28.54
CA GLU A 93 6.92 -23.22 29.53
C GLU A 93 6.28 -22.82 30.87
N ILE A 94 6.55 -21.62 31.35
CA ILE A 94 5.94 -21.09 32.59
C ILE A 94 4.42 -20.95 32.42
N ALA A 95 3.96 -20.35 31.31
CA ALA A 95 2.54 -20.13 31.04
C ALA A 95 1.77 -21.45 30.84
N HIS A 96 2.43 -22.54 30.48
CA HIS A 96 1.86 -23.88 30.35
C HIS A 96 2.18 -24.79 31.58
N GLY A 97 2.72 -24.23 32.64
CA GLY A 97 2.97 -24.94 33.90
C GLY A 97 1.68 -25.46 34.55
N THR A 98 1.84 -26.35 35.52
CA THR A 98 0.71 -27.04 36.18
C THR A 98 -0.32 -26.06 36.76
N LEU A 99 0.14 -24.94 37.34
CA LEU A 99 -0.74 -23.95 37.96
C LEU A 99 -1.62 -23.25 36.91
N TRP A 100 -1.05 -22.89 35.79
CA TRP A 100 -1.75 -22.26 34.64
C TRP A 100 -2.74 -23.22 34.01
N ASN A 101 -2.35 -24.51 33.86
CA ASN A 101 -3.22 -25.55 33.31
C ASN A 101 -4.42 -25.88 34.21
N ILE A 102 -4.27 -25.72 35.53
CA ILE A 102 -5.39 -25.78 36.46
C ILE A 102 -6.25 -24.53 36.35
N ALA A 103 -5.64 -23.35 36.26
CA ALA A 103 -6.33 -22.08 36.15
C ALA A 103 -7.14 -21.95 34.84
N SER A 104 -6.67 -22.53 33.75
CA SER A 104 -7.40 -22.54 32.47
C SER A 104 -8.72 -23.30 32.51
N LYS A 105 -8.93 -24.16 33.54
CA LYS A 105 -10.18 -24.91 33.75
C LYS A 105 -11.17 -24.19 34.69
N ALA A 106 -10.81 -23.00 35.16
CA ALA A 106 -11.67 -22.24 36.07
C ALA A 106 -12.95 -21.79 35.33
N PRO A 107 -14.15 -21.99 35.90
CA PRO A 107 -15.36 -21.44 35.30
C PRO A 107 -15.26 -19.90 35.28
N VAL A 108 -15.72 -19.27 34.17
CA VAL A 108 -15.74 -17.83 33.92
C VAL A 108 -14.42 -17.24 33.40
N TYR A 109 -13.25 -17.56 33.95
CA TYR A 109 -11.96 -16.95 33.55
C TYR A 109 -10.98 -17.91 32.89
N GLY A 110 -11.37 -19.18 32.71
CA GLY A 110 -10.52 -20.17 32.06
C GLY A 110 -10.16 -19.81 30.62
N ASP A 111 -11.10 -19.19 29.91
CA ASP A 111 -10.87 -18.69 28.55
C ASP A 111 -9.78 -17.62 28.50
N ASP A 112 -9.75 -16.71 29.49
CA ASP A 112 -8.70 -15.68 29.59
C ASP A 112 -7.31 -16.29 29.75
N ILE A 113 -7.20 -17.33 30.61
CA ILE A 113 -5.94 -18.05 30.80
C ILE A 113 -5.53 -18.78 29.52
N THR A 114 -6.47 -19.48 28.88
CA THR A 114 -6.21 -20.18 27.62
C THR A 114 -5.79 -19.22 26.51
N THR A 115 -6.40 -18.03 26.47
CA THR A 115 -6.00 -16.97 25.53
C THR A 115 -4.57 -16.52 25.78
N VAL A 116 -4.17 -16.30 27.03
CA VAL A 116 -2.78 -15.93 27.37
C VAL A 116 -1.81 -17.05 26.97
N GLN A 117 -2.12 -18.31 27.30
CA GLN A 117 -1.33 -19.47 26.89
C GLN A 117 -1.17 -19.55 25.36
N GLY A 118 -2.26 -19.34 24.64
CA GLY A 118 -2.22 -19.33 23.18
C GLY A 118 -1.40 -18.18 22.60
N MET A 119 -1.48 -16.99 23.21
CA MET A 119 -0.66 -15.84 22.81
C MET A 119 0.83 -16.12 22.99
N THR A 120 1.26 -16.67 24.16
CA THR A 120 2.67 -17.04 24.39
C THR A 120 3.14 -18.15 23.45
N SER A 121 2.30 -19.16 23.19
CA SER A 121 2.62 -20.22 22.23
C SER A 121 2.82 -19.71 20.81
N VAL A 122 1.99 -18.77 20.37
CA VAL A 122 2.14 -18.17 19.03
C VAL A 122 3.44 -17.37 18.94
N VAL A 123 3.76 -16.57 19.96
CA VAL A 123 5.01 -15.79 19.99
C VAL A 123 6.23 -16.71 19.98
N ASP A 124 6.23 -17.77 20.79
CA ASP A 124 7.31 -18.76 20.83
C ASP A 124 7.47 -19.48 19.48
N SER A 125 6.37 -19.91 18.84
CA SER A 125 6.40 -20.52 17.52
C SER A 125 6.89 -19.55 16.42
N LEU A 126 6.52 -18.28 16.49
CA LEU A 126 7.02 -17.27 15.55
C LEU A 126 8.54 -17.14 15.63
N VAL A 127 9.07 -17.03 16.86
CA VAL A 127 10.52 -16.86 17.08
C VAL A 127 11.29 -18.17 16.84
N SER A 128 10.68 -19.31 17.15
CA SER A 128 11.32 -20.62 17.02
C SER A 128 11.31 -21.20 15.62
N ASP A 129 10.26 -20.93 14.83
CA ASP A 129 10.00 -21.58 13.56
C ASP A 129 10.01 -20.61 12.39
N SER A 130 9.21 -19.53 12.45
CA SER A 130 9.03 -18.64 11.29
C SER A 130 10.24 -17.73 11.08
N VAL A 131 10.75 -17.08 12.12
CA VAL A 131 11.88 -16.15 12.03
C VAL A 131 13.15 -16.83 11.52
N PRO A 132 13.58 -18.02 12.00
CA PRO A 132 14.74 -18.73 11.47
C PRO A 132 14.63 -19.09 10.00
N GLN A 133 13.43 -19.41 9.51
CA GLN A 133 13.21 -19.69 8.08
C GLN A 133 13.48 -18.46 7.22
N PHE A 134 13.00 -17.28 7.64
CA PHE A 134 13.32 -16.02 6.96
C PHE A 134 14.81 -15.69 7.02
N MET A 135 15.47 -15.91 8.16
CA MET A 135 16.89 -15.68 8.31
C MET A 135 17.73 -16.58 7.41
N ASN A 136 17.34 -17.83 7.23
CA ASN A 136 18.01 -18.74 6.30
C ASN A 136 17.92 -18.23 4.84
N VAL A 137 16.75 -17.73 4.44
CA VAL A 137 16.58 -17.12 3.11
C VAL A 137 17.49 -15.89 2.96
N LEU A 138 17.47 -14.97 3.92
CA LEU A 138 18.30 -13.76 3.89
C LEU A 138 19.81 -14.11 3.84
N SER A 139 20.23 -15.11 4.61
CA SER A 139 21.62 -15.59 4.59
C SER A 139 22.03 -16.17 3.23
N THR A 140 21.14 -16.95 2.61
CA THR A 140 21.36 -17.50 1.26
C THR A 140 21.49 -16.39 0.22
N LEU A 141 20.58 -15.44 0.23
CA LEU A 141 20.60 -14.30 -0.70
C LEU A 141 21.79 -13.36 -0.45
N LYS A 142 22.21 -13.16 0.81
CA LYS A 142 23.38 -12.33 1.15
C LYS A 142 24.67 -12.93 0.64
N SER A 143 24.81 -14.25 0.70
CA SER A 143 26.00 -14.96 0.21
C SER A 143 26.02 -15.11 -1.32
N ALA A 144 24.90 -14.88 -1.98
CA ALA A 144 24.76 -15.01 -3.42
C ALA A 144 25.23 -13.77 -4.17
N GLN A 145 25.75 -13.97 -5.39
CA GLN A 145 26.01 -12.87 -6.31
C GLN A 145 24.71 -12.49 -7.03
N LEU A 146 24.04 -11.44 -6.54
CA LEU A 146 22.77 -10.98 -7.09
C LEU A 146 22.91 -10.12 -8.35
N SER A 147 24.09 -9.54 -8.60
CA SER A 147 24.38 -8.78 -9.82
C SER A 147 25.17 -9.65 -10.80
N SER A 148 24.68 -9.74 -12.03
CA SER A 148 25.43 -10.37 -13.15
C SER A 148 26.27 -9.37 -13.94
N GLY A 149 26.29 -8.09 -13.52
CA GLY A 149 26.91 -6.97 -14.26
C GLY A 149 25.89 -6.27 -15.17
N ASP A 150 26.25 -5.10 -15.69
CA ASP A 150 25.49 -4.29 -16.64
C ASP A 150 24.00 -4.05 -16.25
N GLY A 151 23.72 -3.96 -14.94
CA GLY A 151 22.35 -3.76 -14.44
C GLY A 151 21.45 -5.01 -14.51
N GLN A 152 22.01 -6.16 -14.81
CA GLN A 152 21.28 -7.44 -14.85
C GLN A 152 21.23 -8.10 -13.48
N LEU A 153 20.05 -8.54 -13.06
CA LEU A 153 19.82 -9.31 -11.85
C LEU A 153 20.08 -10.80 -12.12
N ASN A 154 20.90 -11.43 -11.28
CA ASN A 154 21.05 -12.88 -11.29
C ASN A 154 19.83 -13.54 -10.64
N LEU A 155 19.01 -14.21 -11.46
CA LEU A 155 17.74 -14.79 -11.01
C LEU A 155 17.92 -16.12 -10.27
N GLN A 156 19.04 -16.83 -10.45
CA GLN A 156 19.23 -18.16 -9.87
C GLN A 156 19.09 -18.17 -8.33
N PRO A 157 19.74 -17.26 -7.57
CA PRO A 157 19.55 -17.22 -6.11
C PRO A 157 18.13 -16.89 -5.69
N ILE A 158 17.39 -16.10 -6.49
CA ILE A 158 16.01 -15.71 -6.23
C ILE A 158 15.07 -16.91 -6.44
N LEU A 159 15.27 -17.67 -7.53
CA LEU A 159 14.54 -18.91 -7.81
C LEU A 159 14.73 -19.94 -6.69
N GLU A 160 15.96 -20.07 -6.19
CA GLU A 160 16.27 -20.96 -5.05
C GLU A 160 15.61 -20.49 -3.75
N ALA A 161 15.54 -19.17 -3.53
CA ALA A 161 14.94 -18.57 -2.35
C ALA A 161 13.39 -18.62 -2.36
N GLN A 162 12.75 -18.59 -3.52
CA GLN A 162 11.28 -18.53 -3.67
C GLN A 162 10.54 -19.55 -2.79
N LYS A 163 10.91 -20.82 -2.88
CA LYS A 163 10.25 -21.90 -2.13
C LYS A 163 10.38 -21.70 -0.62
N ASN A 164 11.56 -21.27 -0.17
CA ASN A 164 11.82 -21.06 1.25
C ASN A 164 11.08 -19.85 1.79
N ILE A 165 11.00 -18.76 1.01
CA ILE A 165 10.20 -17.56 1.36
C ILE A 165 8.72 -17.94 1.45
N ALA A 166 8.18 -18.67 0.48
CA ALA A 166 6.78 -19.11 0.50
C ALA A 166 6.48 -19.98 1.72
N THR A 167 7.38 -20.91 2.07
CA THR A 167 7.24 -21.76 3.26
C THR A 167 7.27 -20.95 4.55
N ALA A 168 8.18 -19.97 4.64
CA ALA A 168 8.29 -19.08 5.79
C ALA A 168 7.04 -18.19 5.94
N ASN A 169 6.52 -17.66 4.83
CA ASN A 169 5.25 -16.91 4.82
C ASN A 169 4.08 -17.79 5.26
N GLN A 170 3.96 -19.00 4.72
CA GLN A 170 2.90 -19.94 5.12
C GLN A 170 2.97 -20.25 6.63
N SER A 171 4.16 -20.47 7.19
CA SER A 171 4.37 -20.66 8.62
C SER A 171 3.84 -19.47 9.43
N LEU A 172 4.17 -18.26 9.01
CA LEU A 172 3.69 -17.01 9.64
C LEU A 172 2.16 -16.91 9.58
N GLN A 173 1.54 -17.12 8.41
CA GLN A 173 0.09 -17.07 8.25
C GLN A 173 -0.63 -18.09 9.15
N GLN A 174 -0.07 -19.29 9.30
CA GLN A 174 -0.61 -20.30 10.22
C GLN A 174 -0.58 -19.82 11.69
N GLN A 175 0.47 -19.11 12.11
CA GLN A 175 0.52 -18.56 13.48
C GLN A 175 -0.50 -17.42 13.66
N VAL A 176 -0.69 -16.58 12.65
CA VAL A 176 -1.74 -15.53 12.68
C VAL A 176 -3.13 -16.17 12.82
N GLN A 177 -3.43 -17.21 12.02
CA GLN A 177 -4.70 -17.92 12.12
C GLN A 177 -4.90 -18.56 13.50
N LYS A 178 -3.88 -19.20 14.07
CA LYS A 178 -3.95 -19.74 15.42
C LYS A 178 -4.23 -18.65 16.46
N TYR A 179 -3.60 -17.49 16.33
CA TYR A 179 -3.85 -16.34 17.21
C TYR A 179 -5.29 -15.87 17.12
N GLN A 180 -5.83 -15.76 15.92
CA GLN A 180 -7.20 -15.30 15.66
C GLN A 180 -8.27 -16.28 16.17
N GLN A 181 -7.93 -17.57 16.29
CA GLN A 181 -8.81 -18.61 16.81
C GLN A 181 -8.78 -18.76 18.34
N LEU A 182 -8.01 -17.96 19.05
CA LEU A 182 -7.95 -18.02 20.51
C LEU A 182 -9.31 -17.69 21.14
N PRO A 183 -9.64 -18.30 22.32
CA PRO A 183 -10.90 -18.04 23.00
C PRO A 183 -11.11 -16.57 23.30
N LYS A 184 -12.36 -16.15 23.40
CA LYS A 184 -12.69 -14.76 23.75
C LYS A 184 -12.39 -14.48 25.21
N ALA A 185 -11.47 -13.57 25.44
CA ALA A 185 -11.20 -13.05 26.76
C ALA A 185 -12.36 -12.19 27.28
N ARG A 186 -12.64 -12.27 28.56
CA ARG A 186 -13.65 -11.48 29.29
C ARG A 186 -13.02 -10.32 30.04
N ILE A 187 -11.80 -10.51 30.55
CA ILE A 187 -11.02 -9.49 31.24
C ILE A 187 -10.60 -8.40 30.27
N GLY A 188 -10.95 -7.14 30.52
CA GLY A 188 -10.67 -6.02 29.62
C GLY A 188 -9.20 -5.91 29.20
N MET A 189 -8.29 -6.21 30.13
CA MET A 189 -6.85 -6.23 29.85
C MET A 189 -6.43 -7.33 28.87
N VAL A 190 -7.02 -8.54 28.97
CA VAL A 190 -6.78 -9.64 28.00
C VAL A 190 -7.32 -9.28 26.63
N LYS A 191 -8.54 -8.71 26.58
CA LYS A 191 -9.13 -8.22 25.33
C LYS A 191 -8.25 -7.21 24.62
N ASN A 192 -7.76 -6.21 25.36
CA ASN A 192 -6.91 -5.16 24.79
C ASN A 192 -5.57 -5.73 24.31
N ALA A 193 -5.00 -6.66 25.07
CA ALA A 193 -3.80 -7.39 24.71
C ALA A 193 -3.97 -8.18 23.42
N TYR A 194 -5.03 -8.97 23.36
CA TYR A 194 -5.38 -9.76 22.20
C TYR A 194 -5.60 -8.87 20.97
N ALA A 195 -6.38 -7.79 21.09
CA ALA A 195 -6.67 -6.88 19.99
C ALA A 195 -5.40 -6.20 19.45
N ALA A 196 -4.54 -5.70 20.34
CA ALA A 196 -3.27 -5.10 19.97
C ALA A 196 -2.36 -6.11 19.26
N GLY A 197 -2.26 -7.34 19.81
CA GLY A 197 -1.48 -8.41 19.23
C GLY A 197 -1.99 -8.84 17.85
N ASN A 198 -3.30 -9.01 17.71
CA ASN A 198 -3.92 -9.35 16.43
C ASN A 198 -3.61 -8.30 15.35
N THR A 199 -3.79 -7.02 15.69
CA THR A 199 -3.48 -5.92 14.74
C THR A 199 -2.03 -5.95 14.28
N GLN A 200 -1.09 -6.20 15.20
CA GLN A 200 0.33 -6.22 14.87
C GLN A 200 0.73 -7.46 14.06
N LEU A 201 0.21 -8.62 14.43
CA LEU A 201 0.46 -9.87 13.70
C LEU A 201 -0.10 -9.81 12.28
N THR A 202 -1.31 -9.28 12.12
CA THR A 202 -1.91 -9.10 10.80
C THR A 202 -1.07 -8.16 9.94
N LYS A 203 -0.70 -6.99 10.44
CA LYS A 203 0.16 -6.04 9.71
C LYS A 203 1.52 -6.63 9.32
N MET A 204 2.12 -7.43 10.21
CA MET A 204 3.37 -8.12 9.90
C MET A 204 3.17 -9.18 8.82
N ALA A 205 2.09 -9.96 8.93
CA ALA A 205 1.76 -11.00 7.96
C ALA A 205 1.48 -10.42 6.57
N ASP A 206 0.78 -9.29 6.49
CA ASP A 206 0.52 -8.59 5.23
C ASP A 206 1.82 -8.13 4.57
N LYS A 207 2.73 -7.51 5.33
CA LYS A 207 4.05 -7.09 4.81
C LYS A 207 4.91 -8.24 4.33
N VAL A 208 4.92 -9.35 5.07
CA VAL A 208 5.67 -10.55 4.69
C VAL A 208 5.02 -11.22 3.48
N ASN A 209 3.70 -11.20 3.39
CA ASN A 209 2.98 -11.71 2.24
C ASN A 209 3.29 -10.90 0.96
N GLN A 210 3.29 -9.57 1.04
CA GLN A 210 3.70 -8.69 -0.05
C GLN A 210 5.15 -8.97 -0.49
N LEU A 211 6.07 -9.09 0.48
CA LEU A 211 7.47 -9.41 0.18
C LEU A 211 7.59 -10.80 -0.48
N SER A 212 6.92 -11.81 0.05
CA SER A 212 6.86 -13.15 -0.51
C SER A 212 6.29 -13.14 -1.94
N GLY A 213 5.21 -12.42 -2.16
CA GLY A 213 4.61 -12.22 -3.47
C GLY A 213 5.56 -11.57 -4.47
N THR A 214 6.28 -10.52 -4.05
CA THR A 214 7.31 -9.88 -4.90
C THR A 214 8.37 -10.89 -5.34
N PHE A 215 8.88 -11.70 -4.42
CA PHE A 215 9.88 -12.72 -4.76
C PHE A 215 9.31 -13.83 -5.65
N GLN A 216 8.02 -14.12 -5.57
CA GLN A 216 7.36 -15.10 -6.44
C GLN A 216 7.18 -14.57 -7.87
N ILE A 217 6.85 -13.30 -8.00
CA ILE A 217 6.61 -12.66 -9.30
C ILE A 217 7.94 -12.36 -10.02
N LEU A 218 8.95 -11.94 -9.28
CA LEU A 218 10.16 -11.32 -9.82
C LEU A 218 10.88 -12.16 -10.89
N PRO A 219 11.10 -13.49 -10.77
CA PRO A 219 11.74 -14.27 -11.81
C PRO A 219 10.93 -14.33 -13.11
N ASP A 220 9.63 -14.59 -13.03
CA ASP A 220 8.76 -14.64 -14.23
C ASP A 220 8.65 -13.26 -14.89
N PHE A 221 8.44 -12.21 -14.09
CA PHE A 221 8.43 -10.83 -14.55
C PHE A 221 9.74 -10.44 -15.24
N LEU A 222 10.87 -10.92 -14.75
CA LEU A 222 12.21 -10.64 -15.31
C LEU A 222 12.62 -11.63 -16.42
N GLY A 223 11.71 -12.45 -16.91
CA GLY A 223 11.92 -13.31 -18.07
C GLY A 223 12.86 -14.49 -17.79
N SER A 224 12.69 -15.16 -16.63
CA SER A 224 13.52 -16.33 -16.26
C SER A 224 13.39 -17.53 -17.18
N ASP A 225 12.23 -17.69 -17.83
CA ASP A 225 11.91 -18.80 -18.73
C ASP A 225 11.88 -18.36 -20.21
N GLN A 226 11.42 -17.13 -20.46
CA GLN A 226 11.37 -16.53 -21.80
C GLN A 226 11.32 -15.01 -21.69
N PRO A 227 11.74 -14.27 -22.73
CA PRO A 227 11.61 -12.80 -22.75
C PRO A 227 10.16 -12.36 -22.60
N ARG A 228 9.94 -11.27 -21.85
CA ARG A 228 8.63 -10.65 -21.62
C ARG A 228 8.59 -9.24 -22.17
N THR A 229 7.42 -8.81 -22.57
CA THR A 229 7.17 -7.45 -23.07
C THR A 229 5.99 -6.82 -22.35
N TYR A 230 6.21 -5.66 -21.75
CA TYR A 230 5.20 -4.90 -21.00
C TYR A 230 5.00 -3.51 -21.58
N ALA A 231 3.77 -3.03 -21.59
CA ALA A 231 3.48 -1.62 -21.81
C ALA A 231 3.60 -0.87 -20.48
N LEU A 232 4.51 0.08 -20.37
CA LEU A 232 4.67 0.96 -19.22
C LEU A 232 3.86 2.24 -19.45
N MET A 233 2.72 2.34 -18.83
CA MET A 233 1.84 3.51 -18.87
C MET A 233 2.28 4.53 -17.82
N ALA A 234 2.89 5.63 -18.26
CA ALA A 234 3.32 6.72 -17.42
C ALA A 234 2.15 7.69 -17.18
N MET A 235 1.67 7.71 -15.94
CA MET A 235 0.54 8.54 -15.51
C MET A 235 0.98 9.91 -15.00
N THR A 236 0.12 10.91 -15.10
CA THR A 236 0.29 12.21 -14.45
C THR A 236 -0.90 12.51 -13.54
N THR A 237 -0.70 12.41 -12.23
CA THR A 237 -1.73 12.68 -11.22
C THR A 237 -2.11 14.17 -11.11
N SER A 238 -1.43 15.06 -11.82
CA SER A 238 -1.89 16.45 -11.99
C SER A 238 -3.12 16.57 -12.92
N GLU A 239 -3.42 15.52 -13.69
CA GLU A 239 -4.69 15.32 -14.42
C GLU A 239 -5.34 14.03 -13.89
N GLU A 240 -6.10 14.14 -12.83
CA GLU A 240 -6.58 12.97 -12.08
C GLU A 240 -7.48 12.04 -12.89
N ARG A 241 -7.23 10.73 -12.77
CA ARG A 241 -8.09 9.63 -13.20
C ARG A 241 -8.19 8.63 -12.05
N SER A 242 -9.23 7.80 -12.03
CA SER A 242 -9.52 6.89 -10.91
C SER A 242 -8.34 6.03 -10.46
N SER A 243 -7.51 5.52 -11.37
CA SER A 243 -6.30 4.74 -11.06
C SER A 243 -5.05 5.58 -10.82
N GLY A 244 -5.11 6.89 -10.92
CA GLY A 244 -3.98 7.79 -10.75
C GLY A 244 -4.13 9.05 -11.59
N GLY A 245 -3.69 9.02 -12.84
CA GLY A 245 -3.74 10.18 -13.70
C GLY A 245 -3.84 9.83 -15.18
N LEU A 246 -4.03 10.86 -16.00
CA LEU A 246 -3.98 10.74 -17.44
C LEU A 246 -2.67 10.08 -17.87
N ILE A 247 -2.75 9.15 -18.82
CA ILE A 247 -1.56 8.50 -19.38
C ILE A 247 -0.92 9.46 -20.40
N GLY A 248 0.22 10.03 -20.02
CA GLY A 248 0.96 11.00 -20.84
C GLY A 248 1.75 10.32 -21.95
N SER A 249 2.34 9.16 -21.63
CA SER A 249 3.14 8.38 -22.59
C SER A 249 3.12 6.90 -22.25
N VAL A 250 3.47 6.07 -23.22
CA VAL A 250 3.63 4.63 -23.04
C VAL A 250 4.99 4.20 -23.54
N GLY A 251 5.79 3.64 -22.60
CA GLY A 251 7.07 3.02 -22.89
C GLY A 251 6.93 1.52 -23.11
N VAL A 252 7.92 0.91 -23.74
CA VAL A 252 8.03 -0.55 -23.87
C VAL A 252 9.09 -1.04 -22.92
N VAL A 253 8.73 -1.90 -21.99
CA VAL A 253 9.69 -2.60 -21.11
C VAL A 253 9.82 -4.02 -21.60
N THR A 254 11.04 -4.43 -21.91
CA THR A 254 11.37 -5.84 -22.20
C THR A 254 12.24 -6.40 -21.11
N THR A 255 11.98 -7.63 -20.72
CA THR A 255 12.79 -8.33 -19.73
C THR A 255 13.26 -9.68 -20.30
N ASP A 256 14.51 -10.04 -20.04
CA ASP A 256 15.10 -11.29 -20.51
C ASP A 256 16.18 -11.74 -19.50
N ASN A 257 15.92 -12.86 -18.85
CA ASN A 257 16.83 -13.49 -17.89
C ASN A 257 17.45 -12.50 -16.88
N GLY A 258 16.62 -11.65 -16.27
CA GLY A 258 17.03 -10.67 -15.28
C GLY A 258 17.53 -9.33 -15.80
N LYS A 259 17.61 -9.15 -17.12
CA LYS A 259 17.91 -7.87 -17.75
C LYS A 259 16.61 -7.11 -18.04
N ILE A 260 16.55 -5.85 -17.62
CA ILE A 260 15.47 -4.93 -18.02
C ILE A 260 16.02 -3.99 -19.09
N SER A 261 15.25 -3.84 -20.16
CA SER A 261 15.51 -2.85 -21.19
C SER A 261 14.27 -1.98 -21.39
N ILE A 262 14.47 -0.68 -21.34
CA ILE A 262 13.41 0.30 -21.58
C ILE A 262 13.61 0.81 -23.01
N GLY A 263 12.58 0.60 -23.84
CA GLY A 263 12.53 1.12 -25.19
C GLY A 263 11.96 2.54 -25.22
N ASP A 264 11.71 3.02 -26.45
CA ASP A 264 11.21 4.37 -26.67
C ASP A 264 9.86 4.60 -25.98
N PHE A 265 9.73 5.75 -25.33
CA PHE A 265 8.44 6.27 -24.90
C PHE A 265 7.77 6.98 -26.08
N ARG A 266 6.50 6.64 -26.32
CA ARG A 266 5.64 7.30 -27.27
C ARG A 266 4.61 8.15 -26.54
N SER A 267 4.42 9.38 -26.99
CA SER A 267 3.39 10.25 -26.43
C SER A 267 1.99 9.68 -26.65
N ASN A 268 1.06 10.04 -25.78
CA ASN A 268 -0.35 9.65 -25.97
C ASN A 268 -0.91 10.11 -27.33
N GLY A 269 -0.44 11.22 -27.86
CA GLY A 269 -0.82 11.74 -29.16
C GLY A 269 -0.56 10.78 -30.33
N GLU A 270 0.49 9.95 -30.22
CA GLU A 270 0.80 8.94 -31.24
C GLU A 270 -0.19 7.75 -31.20
N TYR A 271 -0.86 7.51 -30.07
CA TYR A 271 -1.84 6.42 -29.90
C TYR A 271 -3.27 6.82 -30.27
N ILE A 272 -3.63 8.11 -30.20
CA ILE A 272 -5.00 8.60 -30.47
C ILE A 272 -5.57 8.08 -31.78
N PRO A 273 -4.82 8.01 -32.91
CA PRO A 273 -5.35 7.51 -34.20
C PRO A 273 -5.83 6.06 -34.17
N TYR A 274 -5.47 5.29 -33.14
CA TYR A 274 -5.81 3.86 -33.00
C TYR A 274 -7.05 3.60 -32.15
N GLY A 275 -7.74 4.67 -31.69
CA GLY A 275 -9.07 4.64 -31.11
C GLY A 275 -9.14 4.25 -29.65
N ALA A 276 -10.34 3.85 -29.23
CA ALA A 276 -10.67 3.56 -27.84
C ALA A 276 -10.32 2.12 -27.43
N GLY A 277 -10.17 1.89 -26.12
CA GLY A 277 -9.84 0.61 -25.48
C GLY A 277 -11.06 -0.25 -25.13
N ASP A 278 -12.05 -0.33 -26.00
CA ASP A 278 -13.22 -1.20 -25.92
C ASP A 278 -14.00 -1.09 -24.57
N PRO A 279 -14.57 0.09 -24.23
CA PRO A 279 -15.30 0.32 -23.00
C PRO A 279 -16.63 -0.46 -22.96
N THR A 280 -17.04 -0.90 -21.76
CA THR A 280 -18.35 -1.50 -21.52
C THR A 280 -19.47 -0.45 -21.62
N GLU A 281 -20.74 -0.89 -21.67
CA GLU A 281 -21.89 0.03 -21.64
C GLU A 281 -21.97 0.83 -20.34
N ASP A 282 -21.66 0.20 -19.21
CA ASP A 282 -21.61 0.89 -17.90
C ASP A 282 -20.54 1.96 -17.87
N GLU A 283 -19.35 1.65 -18.39
CA GLU A 283 -18.23 2.58 -18.49
C GLU A 283 -18.57 3.78 -19.38
N GLN A 284 -19.16 3.53 -20.56
CA GLN A 284 -19.63 4.60 -21.44
C GLN A 284 -20.67 5.50 -20.77
N ARG A 285 -21.65 4.90 -20.07
CA ARG A 285 -22.71 5.64 -19.38
C ARG A 285 -22.12 6.56 -18.31
N ILE A 286 -21.17 6.08 -17.50
CA ILE A 286 -20.64 6.83 -16.34
C ILE A 286 -19.56 7.83 -16.76
N PHE A 287 -18.67 7.45 -17.66
CA PHE A 287 -17.48 8.26 -17.96
C PHE A 287 -17.61 9.10 -19.23
N GLN A 288 -18.42 8.68 -20.20
CA GLN A 288 -18.56 9.40 -21.46
C GLN A 288 -19.89 10.17 -21.55
N GLN A 289 -21.00 9.56 -21.14
CA GLN A 289 -22.33 10.13 -21.36
C GLN A 289 -22.79 11.04 -20.23
N TRP A 290 -22.12 11.02 -19.07
CA TRP A 290 -22.49 11.79 -17.89
C TRP A 290 -21.30 12.55 -17.32
N GLY A 291 -21.49 13.85 -17.12
CA GLY A 291 -20.51 14.78 -16.57
C GLY A 291 -20.05 15.84 -17.58
N PRO A 292 -19.30 16.85 -17.12
CA PRO A 292 -18.84 17.95 -17.97
C PRO A 292 -17.82 17.52 -19.04
N LEU A 293 -17.00 16.52 -18.77
CA LEU A 293 -15.99 15.99 -19.67
C LEU A 293 -16.34 14.56 -20.10
N ASN A 294 -16.42 14.35 -21.41
CA ASN A 294 -16.64 13.04 -21.99
C ASN A 294 -15.30 12.33 -22.20
N MET A 295 -15.06 11.24 -21.46
CA MET A 295 -13.84 10.45 -21.60
C MET A 295 -13.78 9.79 -22.97
N SER A 296 -12.62 9.84 -23.59
CA SER A 296 -12.39 9.33 -24.95
C SER A 296 -12.19 7.82 -25.00
N PHE A 297 -11.78 7.22 -23.87
CA PHE A 297 -11.30 5.84 -23.73
C PHE A 297 -10.13 5.48 -24.67
N ASP A 298 -9.51 6.46 -25.32
CA ASP A 298 -8.21 6.26 -25.93
C ASP A 298 -7.12 6.16 -24.82
N VAL A 299 -5.86 5.99 -25.22
CA VAL A 299 -4.78 5.74 -24.25
C VAL A 299 -4.74 6.76 -23.12
N ARG A 300 -5.10 8.03 -23.36
CA ARG A 300 -5.09 9.10 -22.35
C ARG A 300 -5.98 8.78 -21.16
N ASP A 301 -7.14 8.21 -21.43
CA ASP A 301 -8.21 8.02 -20.44
C ASP A 301 -8.34 6.56 -19.95
N LEU A 302 -7.40 5.65 -20.28
CA LEU A 302 -7.47 4.27 -19.80
C LEU A 302 -7.36 4.15 -18.27
N ALA A 303 -6.72 5.11 -17.60
CA ALA A 303 -6.65 5.16 -16.13
C ALA A 303 -7.95 5.65 -15.47
N VAL A 304 -9.01 5.94 -16.23
CA VAL A 304 -10.34 6.28 -15.69
C VAL A 304 -10.97 5.10 -14.95
N TYR A 305 -10.58 3.89 -15.27
CA TYR A 305 -11.04 2.69 -14.59
C TYR A 305 -10.32 2.53 -13.24
N PRO A 306 -11.04 2.30 -12.12
CA PRO A 306 -10.39 2.02 -10.85
C PRO A 306 -9.67 0.66 -10.83
N ASP A 307 -10.07 -0.26 -11.70
CA ASP A 307 -9.51 -1.61 -11.80
C ASP A 307 -8.41 -1.66 -12.86
N THR A 308 -7.18 -2.06 -12.47
CA THR A 308 -6.02 -2.16 -13.38
C THR A 308 -6.29 -3.10 -14.56
N SER A 309 -7.05 -4.18 -14.34
CA SER A 309 -7.42 -5.12 -15.40
C SER A 309 -8.10 -4.43 -16.59
N ARG A 310 -9.01 -3.49 -16.32
CA ARG A 310 -9.72 -2.75 -17.37
C ARG A 310 -8.79 -1.82 -18.14
N SER A 311 -7.89 -1.13 -17.44
CA SER A 311 -6.86 -0.31 -18.07
C SER A 311 -5.93 -1.15 -18.96
N ALA A 312 -5.55 -2.33 -18.48
CA ALA A 312 -4.69 -3.27 -19.19
C ALA A 312 -5.35 -3.83 -20.46
N GLU A 313 -6.60 -4.27 -20.38
CA GLU A 313 -7.38 -4.75 -21.52
C GLU A 313 -7.53 -3.66 -22.59
N GLY A 314 -7.85 -2.43 -22.15
CA GLY A 314 -7.94 -1.28 -23.05
C GLY A 314 -6.60 -0.99 -23.74
N MET A 315 -5.49 -1.04 -22.99
CA MET A 315 -4.15 -0.85 -23.56
C MET A 315 -3.81 -1.94 -24.57
N ARG A 316 -4.09 -3.21 -24.26
CA ARG A 316 -3.87 -4.33 -25.20
C ARG A 316 -4.66 -4.17 -26.49
N ALA A 317 -5.93 -3.77 -26.39
CA ALA A 317 -6.78 -3.54 -27.55
C ALA A 317 -6.26 -2.41 -28.45
N ILE A 318 -5.80 -1.31 -27.87
CA ILE A 318 -5.19 -0.20 -28.63
C ILE A 318 -3.84 -0.64 -29.21
N TRP A 319 -2.98 -1.29 -28.39
CA TRP A 319 -1.65 -1.76 -28.79
C TRP A 319 -1.68 -2.60 -30.05
N GLN A 320 -2.57 -3.57 -30.14
CA GLN A 320 -2.72 -4.48 -31.29
C GLN A 320 -3.08 -3.76 -32.60
N ARG A 321 -3.64 -2.55 -32.53
CA ARG A 321 -3.99 -1.74 -33.67
C ARG A 321 -2.85 -0.85 -34.17
N THR A 322 -1.78 -0.68 -33.34
CA THR A 322 -0.64 0.17 -33.72
C THR A 322 0.32 -0.56 -34.65
N PRO A 323 1.07 0.16 -35.52
CA PRO A 323 2.08 -0.45 -36.37
C PRO A 323 3.21 -1.14 -35.62
N TRP A 324 3.54 -0.64 -34.43
CA TRP A 324 4.62 -1.19 -33.59
C TRP A 324 4.14 -2.32 -32.68
N GLY A 325 2.85 -2.41 -32.39
CA GLY A 325 2.25 -3.40 -31.50
C GLY A 325 1.58 -4.57 -32.21
N SER A 326 1.22 -4.42 -33.51
CA SER A 326 0.47 -5.43 -34.27
C SER A 326 1.20 -6.80 -34.37
N ASN A 327 2.52 -6.81 -34.28
CA ASN A 327 3.36 -8.03 -34.35
C ASN A 327 4.08 -8.32 -33.02
N THR A 328 3.81 -7.55 -31.96
CA THR A 328 4.45 -7.72 -30.65
C THR A 328 3.36 -7.93 -29.62
N GLN A 329 3.27 -9.14 -29.07
CA GLN A 329 2.34 -9.44 -28.01
C GLN A 329 2.82 -8.80 -26.70
N LEU A 330 1.91 -8.19 -25.96
CA LEU A 330 2.17 -7.79 -24.58
C LEU A 330 1.93 -8.96 -23.64
N ASP A 331 2.86 -9.19 -22.72
CA ASP A 331 2.68 -10.10 -21.59
C ASP A 331 1.90 -9.44 -20.45
N GLY A 332 1.96 -8.12 -20.37
CA GLY A 332 1.24 -7.36 -19.34
C GLY A 332 1.38 -5.86 -19.48
N VAL A 333 0.94 -5.16 -18.45
CA VAL A 333 1.00 -3.69 -18.32
C VAL A 333 1.58 -3.31 -16.96
N LEU A 334 2.30 -2.20 -16.96
CA LEU A 334 2.78 -1.51 -15.76
C LEU A 334 2.18 -0.11 -15.77
N MET A 335 1.66 0.34 -14.63
CA MET A 335 1.18 1.70 -14.43
C MET A 335 2.00 2.36 -13.34
N VAL A 336 2.59 3.50 -13.63
CA VAL A 336 3.44 4.24 -12.68
C VAL A 336 3.13 5.72 -12.72
N ASP A 337 3.33 6.40 -11.60
CA ASP A 337 3.19 7.84 -11.49
C ASP A 337 4.49 8.51 -10.99
N PRO A 338 4.58 9.86 -10.97
CA PRO A 338 5.75 10.57 -10.50
C PRO A 338 6.12 10.35 -9.03
N VAL A 339 5.18 9.97 -8.16
CA VAL A 339 5.47 9.64 -6.77
C VAL A 339 6.25 8.32 -6.68
N PHE A 340 5.88 7.33 -7.49
CA PHE A 340 6.68 6.10 -7.63
C PHE A 340 8.12 6.42 -8.07
N LEU A 341 8.30 7.28 -9.08
CA LEU A 341 9.63 7.68 -9.55
C LEU A 341 10.43 8.42 -8.46
N GLN A 342 9.77 9.28 -7.69
CA GLN A 342 10.39 9.97 -6.55
C GLN A 342 10.90 8.99 -5.50
N GLU A 343 10.08 8.05 -5.10
CA GLU A 343 10.47 7.05 -4.10
C GLU A 343 11.56 6.12 -4.64
N LEU A 344 11.53 5.81 -5.95
CA LEU A 344 12.56 5.04 -6.61
C LEU A 344 13.91 5.76 -6.62
N THR A 345 13.96 7.09 -6.82
CA THR A 345 15.21 7.86 -6.78
C THR A 345 15.90 7.82 -5.42
N LYS A 346 15.19 7.58 -4.31
CA LYS A 346 15.81 7.34 -2.99
C LYS A 346 16.68 6.08 -2.96
N ILE A 347 16.42 5.14 -3.85
CA ILE A 347 17.14 3.84 -3.95
C ILE A 347 18.13 3.84 -5.11
N SER A 348 17.69 4.34 -6.27
CA SER A 348 18.48 4.33 -7.52
C SER A 348 19.49 5.48 -7.62
N GLY A 349 19.32 6.53 -6.83
CA GLY A 349 20.12 7.76 -6.86
C GLY A 349 19.45 8.89 -7.63
N ASN A 350 20.01 10.09 -7.51
CA ASN A 350 19.47 11.31 -8.11
C ASN A 350 19.55 11.27 -9.65
N VAL A 351 18.60 11.91 -10.30
CA VAL A 351 18.55 12.10 -11.75
C VAL A 351 18.94 13.56 -12.07
N THR A 352 19.83 13.75 -13.03
CA THR A 352 20.19 15.11 -13.50
C THR A 352 19.65 15.31 -14.91
N ILE A 353 18.80 16.32 -15.09
CA ILE A 353 18.25 16.68 -16.40
C ILE A 353 19.19 17.64 -17.16
N PRO A 354 18.98 17.89 -18.49
CA PRO A 354 19.96 18.55 -19.35
C PRO A 354 20.38 19.96 -18.97
N ASP A 355 19.54 20.70 -18.25
CA ASP A 355 19.84 22.05 -17.77
C ASP A 355 20.64 22.08 -16.44
N GLY A 356 20.96 20.90 -15.91
CA GLY A 356 21.69 20.74 -14.65
C GLY A 356 20.80 20.64 -13.41
N THR A 357 19.48 20.70 -13.53
CA THR A 357 18.56 20.49 -12.41
C THR A 357 18.68 19.08 -11.88
N VAL A 358 18.83 18.92 -10.56
CA VAL A 358 18.95 17.63 -9.88
C VAL A 358 17.62 17.24 -9.26
N LEU A 359 17.09 16.11 -9.71
CA LEU A 359 15.88 15.48 -9.17
C LEU A 359 16.28 14.44 -8.14
N THR A 360 15.61 14.48 -7.00
CA THR A 360 15.93 13.69 -5.81
C THR A 360 14.67 12.97 -5.30
N GLY A 361 14.83 12.12 -4.31
CA GLY A 361 13.71 11.51 -3.59
C GLY A 361 12.76 12.47 -2.87
N ASP A 362 12.99 13.80 -2.94
CA ASP A 362 12.16 14.79 -2.25
C ASP A 362 11.51 15.82 -3.18
N ASN A 363 11.94 15.91 -4.45
CA ASN A 363 11.47 16.93 -5.38
C ASN A 363 11.02 16.42 -6.76
N THR A 364 11.20 15.15 -7.05
CA THR A 364 10.89 14.56 -8.37
C THR A 364 9.40 14.64 -8.68
N ALA A 365 8.53 14.31 -7.72
CA ALA A 365 7.09 14.37 -7.93
C ALA A 365 6.60 15.81 -8.15
N GLU A 366 7.04 16.77 -7.32
CA GLU A 366 6.73 18.19 -7.53
C GLU A 366 7.21 18.70 -8.89
N PHE A 367 8.42 18.29 -9.29
CA PHE A 367 8.94 18.68 -10.60
C PHE A 367 8.05 18.16 -11.73
N LEU A 368 7.77 16.85 -11.76
CA LEU A 368 7.03 16.21 -12.84
C LEU A 368 5.53 16.55 -12.84
N LEU A 369 4.93 16.90 -11.69
CA LEU A 369 3.49 17.17 -11.57
C LEU A 369 3.13 18.65 -11.63
N ASN A 370 4.10 19.54 -11.43
CA ASN A 370 3.85 20.98 -11.40
C ASN A 370 4.93 21.79 -12.12
N LYS A 371 6.18 21.79 -11.65
CA LYS A 371 7.23 22.67 -12.16
C LYS A 371 7.51 22.50 -13.66
N VAL A 372 7.47 21.28 -14.15
CA VAL A 372 7.68 21.01 -15.57
C VAL A 372 6.68 21.75 -16.47
N TYR A 373 5.45 21.93 -15.98
CA TYR A 373 4.40 22.64 -16.73
C TYR A 373 4.49 24.16 -16.61
N VAL A 374 5.12 24.66 -15.53
CA VAL A 374 5.33 26.09 -15.29
C VAL A 374 6.59 26.58 -15.99
N ASP A 375 7.69 25.83 -15.88
CA ASP A 375 9.02 26.28 -16.23
C ASP A 375 9.50 25.87 -17.62
N TYR A 376 8.87 24.84 -18.23
CA TYR A 376 9.32 24.27 -19.51
C TYR A 376 8.24 24.33 -20.61
N PRO A 377 8.64 24.60 -21.86
CA PRO A 377 7.71 24.56 -23.00
C PRO A 377 7.14 23.14 -23.19
N VAL A 378 5.89 23.05 -23.63
CA VAL A 378 5.18 21.78 -23.88
C VAL A 378 6.01 20.80 -24.72
N SER A 379 6.73 21.29 -25.72
CA SER A 379 7.56 20.46 -26.62
C SER A 379 8.74 19.76 -25.92
N MET A 380 9.10 20.15 -24.71
CA MET A 380 10.19 19.52 -23.93
C MET A 380 9.69 18.59 -22.84
N GLN A 381 8.44 18.70 -22.43
CA GLN A 381 7.90 18.01 -21.26
C GLN A 381 7.99 16.49 -21.40
N ASP A 382 7.52 15.92 -22.52
CA ASP A 382 7.54 14.48 -22.76
C ASP A 382 8.97 13.90 -22.72
N ALA A 383 9.94 14.61 -23.29
CA ALA A 383 11.34 14.19 -23.28
C ALA A 383 11.93 14.18 -21.84
N LEU A 384 11.55 15.15 -21.01
CA LEU A 384 11.98 15.20 -19.60
C LEU A 384 11.36 14.06 -18.80
N PHE A 385 10.06 13.77 -18.99
CA PHE A 385 9.41 12.63 -18.36
C PHE A 385 10.10 11.30 -18.73
N ALA A 386 10.32 11.07 -20.03
CA ALA A 386 10.99 9.87 -20.51
C ALA A 386 12.39 9.70 -19.92
N GLN A 387 13.18 10.78 -19.90
CA GLN A 387 14.54 10.76 -19.34
C GLN A 387 14.55 10.42 -17.85
N VAL A 388 13.65 11.00 -17.05
CA VAL A 388 13.58 10.72 -15.61
C VAL A 388 13.19 9.26 -15.39
N ALA A 389 12.17 8.76 -16.09
CA ALA A 389 11.74 7.37 -16.00
C ALA A 389 12.84 6.39 -16.41
N GLU A 390 13.52 6.63 -17.52
CA GLU A 390 14.61 5.80 -18.03
C GLU A 390 15.77 5.72 -17.04
N GLN A 391 16.23 6.86 -16.52
CA GLN A 391 17.35 6.88 -15.57
C GLN A 391 16.97 6.25 -14.23
N ALA A 392 15.80 6.55 -13.66
CA ALA A 392 15.38 6.02 -12.37
C ALA A 392 15.20 4.49 -12.42
N VAL A 393 14.48 3.99 -13.43
CA VAL A 393 14.22 2.55 -13.60
C VAL A 393 15.48 1.82 -14.07
N GLY A 394 16.24 2.38 -15.01
CA GLY A 394 17.48 1.79 -15.50
C GLY A 394 18.55 1.62 -14.42
N SER A 395 18.56 2.50 -13.41
CA SER A 395 19.47 2.42 -12.26
C SER A 395 18.96 1.51 -11.13
N MET A 396 17.73 1.03 -11.19
CA MET A 396 17.10 0.27 -10.10
C MET A 396 17.89 -0.99 -9.72
N PHE A 397 18.37 -1.73 -10.70
CA PHE A 397 19.17 -2.95 -10.48
C PHE A 397 20.69 -2.75 -10.63
N SER A 398 21.16 -1.51 -10.81
CA SER A 398 22.60 -1.23 -10.84
C SER A 398 23.21 -1.53 -9.47
N ASN A 399 24.30 -2.31 -9.46
CA ASN A 399 24.99 -2.72 -8.22
C ASN A 399 24.04 -3.29 -7.17
N ILE A 400 23.11 -4.16 -7.59
CA ILE A 400 22.13 -4.73 -6.69
C ILE A 400 22.78 -5.73 -5.73
N ASP A 401 22.49 -5.54 -4.46
CA ASP A 401 22.78 -6.45 -3.36
C ASP A 401 21.47 -6.80 -2.62
N LEU A 402 21.55 -7.60 -1.57
CA LEU A 402 20.38 -7.99 -0.79
C LEU A 402 19.66 -6.78 -0.16
N ALA A 403 20.41 -5.80 0.33
CA ALA A 403 19.83 -4.62 0.97
C ALA A 403 19.04 -3.78 -0.04
N LYS A 404 19.61 -3.55 -1.23
CA LYS A 404 18.96 -2.82 -2.32
C LYS A 404 17.75 -3.60 -2.86
N LEU A 405 17.88 -4.92 -3.06
CA LEU A 405 16.75 -5.78 -3.51
C LEU A 405 15.58 -5.73 -2.52
N THR A 406 15.87 -5.80 -1.23
CA THR A 406 14.83 -5.71 -0.18
C THR A 406 14.15 -4.34 -0.19
N LYS A 407 14.91 -3.25 -0.35
CA LYS A 407 14.34 -1.89 -0.46
C LYS A 407 13.46 -1.73 -1.69
N VAL A 408 13.87 -2.27 -2.84
CA VAL A 408 13.06 -2.27 -4.07
C VAL A 408 11.76 -3.06 -3.85
N ALA A 409 11.83 -4.25 -3.26
CA ALA A 409 10.64 -5.06 -2.98
C ALA A 409 9.67 -4.36 -2.01
N GLN A 410 10.16 -3.72 -0.95
CA GLN A 410 9.35 -2.93 -0.02
C GLN A 410 8.74 -1.69 -0.70
N LEU A 411 9.51 -1.01 -1.54
CA LEU A 411 9.02 0.11 -2.33
C LEU A 411 7.86 -0.33 -3.22
N MET A 412 8.03 -1.40 -3.99
CA MET A 412 6.99 -1.91 -4.88
C MET A 412 5.69 -2.18 -4.12
N GLY A 413 5.77 -2.87 -2.97
CA GLY A 413 4.60 -3.14 -2.12
C GLY A 413 3.92 -1.87 -1.61
N SER A 414 4.69 -0.92 -1.07
CA SER A 414 4.12 0.33 -0.53
C SER A 414 3.51 1.23 -1.62
N MET A 415 4.11 1.24 -2.81
CA MET A 415 3.59 2.00 -3.95
C MET A 415 2.33 1.36 -4.54
N ALA A 416 2.24 0.02 -4.53
CA ALA A 416 1.03 -0.69 -4.93
C ALA A 416 -0.13 -0.44 -3.95
N GLU A 417 0.13 -0.48 -2.63
CA GLU A 417 -0.86 -0.16 -1.60
C GLU A 417 -1.42 1.27 -1.76
N GLY A 418 -0.56 2.23 -2.14
CA GLY A 418 -0.93 3.62 -2.42
C GLY A 418 -1.46 3.89 -3.83
N ARG A 419 -1.56 2.89 -4.69
CA ARG A 419 -1.92 3.00 -6.12
C ARG A 419 -0.97 3.86 -6.97
N HIS A 420 0.25 4.13 -6.48
CA HIS A 420 1.31 4.81 -7.25
C HIS A 420 2.01 3.89 -8.25
N PHE A 421 1.83 2.59 -8.06
CA PHE A 421 2.28 1.51 -8.92
C PHE A 421 1.18 0.46 -9.02
N SER A 422 0.94 -0.07 -10.21
CA SER A 422 0.19 -1.30 -10.38
C SER A 422 0.68 -2.06 -11.60
N MET A 423 0.42 -3.37 -11.62
CA MET A 423 0.74 -4.22 -12.75
C MET A 423 -0.39 -5.22 -13.01
N TYR A 424 -0.44 -5.72 -14.24
CA TYR A 424 -1.37 -6.74 -14.67
C TYR A 424 -0.70 -7.64 -15.71
N ALA A 425 -0.84 -8.95 -15.57
CA ALA A 425 -0.40 -9.92 -16.57
C ALA A 425 -1.58 -10.49 -17.36
N PHE A 426 -1.36 -10.75 -18.65
CA PHE A 426 -2.40 -11.36 -19.50
C PHE A 426 -2.44 -12.89 -19.39
N ASP A 427 -1.44 -13.52 -18.79
CA ASP A 427 -1.49 -14.93 -18.36
C ASP A 427 -2.24 -15.03 -17.03
N GLU A 428 -3.26 -15.89 -16.95
CA GLU A 428 -4.11 -16.01 -15.77
C GLU A 428 -3.36 -16.48 -14.51
N THR A 429 -2.34 -17.33 -14.69
CA THR A 429 -1.56 -17.87 -13.55
C THR A 429 -0.64 -16.81 -12.99
N ALA A 430 0.05 -16.06 -13.87
CA ALA A 430 0.89 -14.94 -13.50
C ALA A 430 0.04 -13.83 -12.84
N GLU A 431 -1.12 -13.49 -13.44
CA GLU A 431 -2.02 -12.47 -12.89
C GLU A 431 -2.54 -12.84 -11.51
N LYS A 432 -2.92 -14.12 -11.30
CA LYS A 432 -3.33 -14.55 -9.97
C LYS A 432 -2.24 -14.31 -8.94
N THR A 433 -1.00 -14.61 -9.26
CA THR A 433 0.15 -14.40 -8.35
C THR A 433 0.37 -12.90 -8.07
N ILE A 434 0.26 -12.06 -9.11
CA ILE A 434 0.38 -10.59 -9.04
C ILE A 434 -0.72 -10.01 -8.16
N SER A 435 -1.96 -10.43 -8.38
CA SER A 435 -3.13 -9.97 -7.62
C SER A 435 -3.09 -10.43 -6.16
N ASP A 436 -2.72 -11.68 -5.90
CA ASP A 436 -2.56 -12.23 -4.54
C ASP A 436 -1.46 -11.49 -3.75
N ALA A 437 -0.45 -10.97 -4.43
CA ALA A 437 0.62 -10.14 -3.85
C ALA A 437 0.23 -8.67 -3.67
N GLY A 438 -0.95 -8.26 -4.14
CA GLY A 438 -1.47 -6.89 -3.98
C GLY A 438 -0.95 -5.89 -5.01
N PHE A 439 -0.41 -6.34 -6.16
CA PHE A 439 0.11 -5.45 -7.21
C PHE A 439 -0.94 -5.08 -8.27
N THR A 440 -2.05 -5.79 -8.34
CA THR A 440 -3.19 -5.42 -9.20
C THR A 440 -4.18 -4.60 -8.39
N ALA A 441 -4.30 -3.31 -8.69
CA ALA A 441 -5.28 -2.46 -8.05
C ALA A 441 -6.70 -2.82 -8.52
N GLN A 442 -7.60 -3.03 -7.56
CA GLN A 442 -9.00 -3.44 -7.79
C GLN A 442 -9.95 -2.62 -6.92
N THR A 443 -11.18 -2.45 -7.38
CA THR A 443 -12.27 -1.95 -6.54
C THR A 443 -12.57 -2.94 -5.39
N PRO A 444 -13.10 -2.48 -4.24
CA PRO A 444 -13.33 -3.32 -3.06
C PRO A 444 -13.97 -4.67 -3.39
N SER A 445 -13.32 -5.78 -2.99
CA SER A 445 -13.72 -7.15 -3.33
C SER A 445 -13.68 -8.14 -2.17
N SER A 446 -13.01 -7.80 -1.04
CA SER A 446 -12.90 -8.68 0.12
C SER A 446 -13.95 -8.35 1.18
N GLU A 447 -14.72 -9.35 1.61
CA GLU A 447 -15.62 -9.23 2.76
C GLU A 447 -14.86 -9.31 4.09
N GLU A 448 -13.74 -10.05 4.13
CA GLU A 448 -12.93 -10.26 5.34
C GLU A 448 -12.05 -9.04 5.64
N HIS A 449 -11.53 -8.40 4.61
CA HIS A 449 -10.72 -7.18 4.69
C HIS A 449 -11.48 -6.01 4.03
N PRO A 450 -12.43 -5.40 4.74
CA PRO A 450 -13.34 -4.44 4.15
C PRO A 450 -12.61 -3.15 3.76
N GLN A 451 -12.88 -2.70 2.54
CA GLN A 451 -12.41 -1.42 2.02
C GLN A 451 -13.60 -0.62 1.50
N VAL A 452 -13.61 0.68 1.73
CA VAL A 452 -14.46 1.62 0.99
C VAL A 452 -13.63 2.24 -0.13
N GLY A 453 -14.13 2.19 -1.37
CA GLY A 453 -13.44 2.81 -2.51
C GLY A 453 -13.90 4.24 -2.72
N VAL A 454 -12.98 5.20 -2.86
CA VAL A 454 -13.30 6.58 -3.26
C VAL A 454 -12.37 6.99 -4.39
N TYR A 455 -12.90 7.02 -5.61
CA TYR A 455 -12.11 7.34 -6.79
C TYR A 455 -12.57 8.63 -7.43
N VAL A 456 -11.61 9.43 -7.86
CA VAL A 456 -11.86 10.72 -8.51
C VAL A 456 -11.33 10.73 -9.94
N THR A 457 -12.02 11.47 -10.79
CA THR A 457 -11.64 11.69 -12.18
C THR A 457 -11.91 13.15 -12.52
N GLU A 458 -10.87 13.87 -12.87
CA GLU A 458 -10.96 15.26 -13.28
C GLU A 458 -11.89 15.44 -14.49
N GLN A 459 -12.76 16.43 -14.40
CA GLN A 459 -13.76 16.78 -15.40
C GLN A 459 -13.49 18.14 -16.07
N ASN A 460 -12.31 18.67 -15.90
CA ASN A 460 -11.82 19.91 -16.48
C ASN A 460 -10.40 19.68 -17.00
N PRO A 461 -10.15 19.74 -18.33
CA PRO A 461 -8.81 19.54 -18.86
C PRO A 461 -7.84 20.58 -18.28
N SER A 462 -7.02 20.18 -17.32
CA SER A 462 -6.13 21.07 -16.57
C SER A 462 -4.98 20.30 -15.91
N LYS A 463 -4.20 20.98 -15.08
CA LYS A 463 -3.21 20.37 -14.18
C LYS A 463 -3.59 20.63 -12.73
N MET A 464 -4.90 20.79 -12.47
CA MET A 464 -5.39 21.16 -11.15
C MET A 464 -5.30 20.05 -10.12
N GLY A 465 -5.14 18.79 -10.52
CA GLY A 465 -4.95 17.67 -9.57
C GLY A 465 -3.77 17.88 -8.61
N TRP A 466 -2.72 18.62 -8.99
CA TRP A 466 -1.66 19.05 -8.07
C TRP A 466 -2.16 19.95 -6.94
N TYR A 467 -3.22 20.70 -7.15
CA TYR A 467 -3.78 21.64 -6.17
C TYR A 467 -4.99 21.08 -5.43
N ILE A 468 -5.49 19.90 -5.80
CA ILE A 468 -6.65 19.25 -5.14
C ILE A 468 -6.15 18.31 -4.05
N HIS A 469 -6.02 18.84 -2.82
CA HIS A 469 -5.64 18.05 -1.67
C HIS A 469 -6.81 17.28 -1.09
N ARG A 470 -6.57 16.01 -0.76
CA ARG A 470 -7.59 15.13 -0.20
C ARG A 470 -7.21 14.64 1.19
N THR A 471 -8.18 14.61 2.08
CA THR A 471 -8.04 14.03 3.41
C THR A 471 -9.25 13.19 3.74
N SER A 472 -9.01 12.09 4.46
CA SER A 472 -10.06 11.15 4.87
C SER A 472 -9.99 10.87 6.35
N LYS A 473 -11.16 10.83 7.00
CA LYS A 473 -11.29 10.40 8.38
C LYS A 473 -12.24 9.23 8.46
N VAL A 474 -11.77 8.09 8.95
CA VAL A 474 -12.56 6.87 9.15
C VAL A 474 -12.72 6.64 10.65
N THR A 475 -13.94 6.79 11.16
CA THR A 475 -14.23 6.67 12.60
C THR A 475 -15.22 5.53 12.83
N ARG A 476 -14.82 4.50 13.58
CA ARG A 476 -15.75 3.42 13.94
C ARG A 476 -16.80 3.92 14.94
N SER A 477 -18.09 3.74 14.60
CA SER A 477 -19.22 4.18 15.40
C SER A 477 -19.78 3.05 16.26
N THR A 478 -19.99 1.87 15.68
CA THR A 478 -20.59 0.72 16.37
C THR A 478 -20.01 -0.61 15.89
N CYS A 479 -20.11 -1.63 16.76
CA CYS A 479 -19.83 -3.02 16.43
C CYS A 479 -21.13 -3.82 16.61
N GLY A 480 -21.62 -4.43 15.55
CA GLY A 480 -22.77 -5.33 15.58
C GLY A 480 -22.48 -6.62 16.35
N ASN A 481 -23.52 -7.18 16.96
CA ASN A 481 -23.40 -8.48 17.62
C ASN A 481 -23.20 -9.64 16.62
N ASP A 482 -23.52 -9.40 15.36
CA ASP A 482 -23.36 -10.32 14.23
C ASP A 482 -21.97 -10.28 13.59
N GLY A 483 -21.07 -9.45 14.12
CA GLY A 483 -19.71 -9.26 13.59
C GLY A 483 -19.57 -8.09 12.61
N SER A 484 -20.67 -7.49 12.13
CA SER A 484 -20.61 -6.29 11.31
C SER A 484 -20.08 -5.09 12.10
N GLN A 485 -19.50 -4.13 11.41
CA GLN A 485 -18.97 -2.91 12.00
C GLN A 485 -19.51 -1.72 11.20
N THR A 486 -19.86 -0.63 11.88
CA THR A 486 -20.27 0.61 11.23
C THR A 486 -19.25 1.70 11.48
N TYR A 487 -18.88 2.39 10.40
CA TYR A 487 -17.92 3.49 10.40
C TYR A 487 -18.58 4.74 9.84
N HIS A 488 -18.21 5.88 10.39
CA HIS A 488 -18.44 7.18 9.79
C HIS A 488 -17.23 7.59 8.99
N VAL A 489 -17.41 7.96 7.72
CA VAL A 489 -16.35 8.38 6.81
C VAL A 489 -16.58 9.82 6.40
N GLU A 490 -15.57 10.66 6.57
CA GLU A 490 -15.50 12.01 6.02
C GLU A 490 -14.37 12.03 4.98
N TYR A 491 -14.70 12.32 3.72
CA TYR A 491 -13.76 12.48 2.63
C TYR A 491 -13.82 13.92 2.13
N LYS A 492 -12.73 14.65 2.28
CA LYS A 492 -12.65 16.08 1.96
C LYS A 492 -11.65 16.33 0.85
N MET A 493 -12.09 17.05 -0.18
CA MET A 493 -11.26 17.62 -1.25
C MET A 493 -11.13 19.12 -1.04
N THR A 494 -9.92 19.65 -1.10
CA THR A 494 -9.63 21.09 -0.93
C THR A 494 -8.83 21.58 -2.12
N ASN A 495 -9.31 22.60 -2.80
CA ASN A 495 -8.53 23.33 -3.79
C ASN A 495 -7.59 24.30 -3.08
N THR A 496 -6.30 23.97 -3.06
CA THR A 496 -5.26 24.73 -2.36
C THR A 496 -4.66 25.85 -3.21
N LEU A 497 -5.10 26.02 -4.46
CA LEU A 497 -4.66 27.11 -5.32
C LEU A 497 -5.01 28.46 -4.68
N GLU A 498 -4.02 29.30 -4.48
CA GLU A 498 -4.24 30.66 -3.99
C GLU A 498 -4.65 31.62 -5.11
N ASN A 499 -5.59 32.51 -4.84
CA ASN A 499 -6.03 33.52 -5.80
C ASN A 499 -4.88 34.38 -6.34
N SER A 500 -3.83 34.57 -5.57
CA SER A 500 -2.59 35.28 -5.94
C SER A 500 -1.81 34.58 -7.05
N GLN A 501 -1.94 33.25 -7.18
CA GLN A 501 -1.24 32.42 -8.15
C GLN A 501 -1.95 32.38 -9.51
N ILE A 502 -3.27 32.63 -9.55
CA ILE A 502 -4.08 32.50 -10.78
C ILE A 502 -3.55 33.39 -11.93
N GLY A 503 -3.11 34.60 -11.63
CA GLY A 503 -2.56 35.51 -12.62
C GLY A 503 -1.18 35.15 -13.17
N ALA A 504 -0.47 34.24 -12.49
CA ALA A 504 0.88 33.80 -12.87
C ALA A 504 0.88 32.46 -13.65
N LEU A 505 -0.18 31.70 -13.56
CA LEU A 505 -0.30 30.39 -14.20
C LEU A 505 -1.04 30.47 -15.54
N THR A 506 -0.67 29.59 -16.46
CA THR A 506 -1.28 29.52 -17.79
C THR A 506 -2.65 28.81 -17.76
N SER A 507 -3.48 29.05 -18.78
CA SER A 507 -4.73 28.31 -18.94
C SER A 507 -4.53 26.80 -19.11
N TYR A 508 -3.37 26.35 -19.54
CA TYR A 508 -2.97 24.94 -19.63
C TYR A 508 -2.92 24.27 -18.23
N ILE A 509 -2.53 25.04 -17.20
CA ILE A 509 -2.53 24.56 -15.80
C ILE A 509 -3.91 24.75 -15.19
N LEU A 510 -4.49 25.95 -15.35
CA LEU A 510 -5.70 26.36 -14.65
C LEU A 510 -7.00 25.78 -15.23
N GLY A 511 -6.98 25.34 -16.50
CA GLY A 511 -8.21 24.96 -17.18
C GLY A 511 -9.26 26.09 -17.12
N SER A 512 -10.40 25.80 -16.52
CA SER A 512 -11.49 26.78 -16.32
C SER A 512 -11.26 27.63 -15.07
N GLY A 513 -10.22 28.46 -15.07
CA GLY A 513 -9.99 29.48 -14.03
C GLY A 513 -9.52 28.90 -12.67
N GLY A 514 -8.85 27.77 -12.67
CA GLY A 514 -8.30 27.16 -11.46
C GLY A 514 -9.34 26.42 -10.60
N GLN A 515 -10.50 26.14 -11.15
CA GLN A 515 -11.50 25.30 -10.49
C GLN A 515 -11.09 23.83 -10.57
N GLY A 516 -11.13 23.10 -9.45
CA GLY A 516 -11.19 21.64 -9.45
C GLY A 516 -12.59 21.19 -9.83
N VAL A 517 -12.71 20.35 -10.85
CA VAL A 517 -14.00 19.75 -11.25
C VAL A 517 -13.81 18.24 -11.26
N GLU A 518 -14.39 17.56 -10.25
CA GLU A 518 -14.10 16.17 -9.96
C GLU A 518 -15.36 15.30 -10.03
N LYS A 519 -15.33 14.25 -10.86
CA LYS A 519 -16.26 13.14 -10.77
C LYS A 519 -15.78 12.21 -9.66
N THR A 520 -16.63 12.05 -8.64
CA THR A 520 -16.35 11.17 -7.48
C THR A 520 -17.17 9.89 -7.59
N LEU A 521 -16.51 8.75 -7.45
CA LEU A 521 -17.11 7.42 -7.41
C LEU A 521 -16.86 6.82 -6.01
N ILE A 522 -17.93 6.47 -5.29
CA ILE A 522 -17.84 5.87 -3.95
C ILE A 522 -18.41 4.45 -4.01
N TYR A 523 -17.59 3.46 -3.68
CA TYR A 523 -17.93 2.03 -3.65
C TYR A 523 -18.10 1.55 -2.22
N ALA A 524 -19.17 0.83 -1.96
CA ALA A 524 -19.33 0.11 -0.70
C ALA A 524 -18.31 -1.04 -0.56
N PRO A 525 -17.95 -1.43 0.67
CA PRO A 525 -17.20 -2.67 0.89
C PRO A 525 -17.97 -3.88 0.33
N ALA A 526 -17.23 -4.92 -0.08
CA ALA A 526 -17.84 -6.17 -0.47
C ALA A 526 -18.72 -6.74 0.67
N GLY A 527 -19.96 -7.13 0.35
CA GLY A 527 -20.95 -7.61 1.32
C GLY A 527 -21.41 -6.56 2.32
N GLY A 528 -20.98 -5.31 2.18
CA GLY A 528 -21.35 -4.19 3.01
C GLY A 528 -22.28 -3.18 2.32
N SER A 529 -22.48 -2.00 2.94
CA SER A 529 -23.36 -0.95 2.41
C SER A 529 -22.90 0.45 2.80
N ILE A 530 -23.35 1.43 2.01
CA ILE A 530 -23.21 2.86 2.31
C ILE A 530 -24.59 3.43 2.61
N SER A 531 -24.66 4.29 3.62
CA SER A 531 -25.87 5.02 4.00
C SER A 531 -25.56 6.45 4.41
N ASN A 532 -26.59 7.29 4.55
CA ASN A 532 -26.46 8.68 5.02
C ASN A 532 -25.47 9.54 4.22
N LEU A 533 -25.28 9.24 2.93
CA LEU A 533 -24.39 10.02 2.08
C LEU A 533 -24.89 11.47 1.94
N LYS A 534 -24.05 12.40 2.35
CA LYS A 534 -24.28 13.85 2.30
C LYS A 534 -23.04 14.55 1.77
N THR A 535 -23.25 15.73 1.22
CA THR A 535 -22.18 16.61 0.74
C THR A 535 -22.31 17.99 1.38
N SER A 536 -21.19 18.66 1.57
CA SER A 536 -21.14 20.03 2.07
C SER A 536 -19.97 20.79 1.45
N GLY A 537 -20.13 22.12 1.32
CA GLY A 537 -19.16 22.99 0.65
C GLY A 537 -19.20 22.86 -0.88
N GLY A 538 -18.55 23.79 -1.60
CA GLY A 538 -18.47 23.83 -3.04
C GLY A 538 -19.82 23.71 -3.77
N SER A 539 -19.77 23.24 -5.02
CA SER A 539 -20.99 22.87 -5.78
C SER A 539 -20.92 21.39 -6.14
N VAL A 540 -21.88 20.61 -5.65
CA VAL A 540 -21.96 19.17 -5.94
C VAL A 540 -23.28 18.84 -6.60
N THR A 541 -23.24 18.13 -7.73
CA THR A 541 -24.45 17.59 -8.35
C THR A 541 -25.03 16.48 -7.49
N GLU A 542 -26.33 16.25 -7.59
CA GLU A 542 -26.99 15.17 -6.89
C GLU A 542 -26.28 13.84 -7.12
N SER A 543 -26.01 13.12 -6.03
CA SER A 543 -25.38 11.80 -6.10
C SER A 543 -26.35 10.81 -6.71
N ARG A 544 -25.85 10.03 -7.67
CA ARG A 544 -26.59 8.96 -8.34
C ARG A 544 -26.07 7.60 -7.86
N GLN A 545 -26.99 6.69 -7.61
CA GLN A 545 -26.63 5.29 -7.45
C GLN A 545 -26.64 4.64 -8.84
N GLU A 546 -25.51 4.09 -9.24
CA GLU A 546 -25.27 3.49 -10.56
C GLU A 546 -24.71 2.06 -10.40
N THR A 547 -24.65 1.33 -11.50
CA THR A 547 -23.91 0.08 -11.60
C THR A 547 -22.71 0.30 -12.49
N LEU A 548 -21.52 -0.11 -12.06
CA LEU A 548 -20.31 -0.12 -12.86
C LEU A 548 -19.67 -1.51 -12.80
N ASN A 549 -19.67 -2.20 -13.92
CA ASN A 549 -19.13 -3.55 -14.07
C ASN A 549 -19.60 -4.52 -12.96
N GLY A 550 -20.92 -4.51 -12.70
CA GLY A 550 -21.58 -5.39 -11.73
C GLY A 550 -21.50 -4.95 -10.27
N LYS A 551 -20.84 -3.82 -9.95
CA LYS A 551 -20.75 -3.26 -8.59
C LYS A 551 -21.61 -2.01 -8.46
N THR A 552 -22.26 -1.85 -7.30
CA THR A 552 -22.97 -0.60 -6.98
C THR A 552 -21.98 0.51 -6.66
N VAL A 553 -22.17 1.67 -7.27
CA VAL A 553 -21.36 2.86 -7.07
C VAL A 553 -22.25 4.10 -6.88
N TYR A 554 -21.84 5.01 -6.00
CA TYR A 554 -22.43 6.33 -5.85
C TYR A 554 -21.57 7.34 -6.60
N ALA A 555 -22.15 7.98 -7.62
CA ALA A 555 -21.44 8.89 -8.51
C ALA A 555 -21.98 10.32 -8.38
N SER A 556 -21.09 11.30 -8.34
CA SER A 556 -21.43 12.73 -8.35
C SER A 556 -20.33 13.54 -9.03
N ASN A 557 -20.62 14.80 -9.41
CA ASN A 557 -19.61 15.74 -9.87
C ASN A 557 -19.51 16.91 -8.89
N ALA A 558 -18.30 17.24 -8.44
CA ALA A 558 -18.00 18.35 -7.55
C ALA A 558 -17.26 19.45 -8.31
N THR A 559 -17.59 20.71 -8.02
CA THR A 559 -16.81 21.88 -8.46
C THR A 559 -16.30 22.61 -7.24
N ILE A 560 -14.98 22.85 -7.18
CA ILE A 560 -14.27 23.38 -6.01
C ILE A 560 -13.48 24.60 -6.46
N ALA A 561 -13.93 25.79 -6.08
CA ALA A 561 -13.23 27.03 -6.39
C ALA A 561 -11.90 27.14 -5.60
N PRO A 562 -10.94 27.95 -6.07
CA PRO A 562 -9.69 28.21 -5.35
C PRO A 562 -9.94 28.61 -3.89
N GLY A 563 -9.28 27.91 -2.95
CA GLY A 563 -9.44 28.10 -1.50
C GLY A 563 -10.67 27.42 -0.88
N GLU A 564 -11.55 26.82 -1.67
CA GLU A 564 -12.75 26.12 -1.18
C GLU A 564 -12.51 24.62 -0.97
N SER A 565 -13.50 23.97 -0.35
CA SER A 565 -13.49 22.52 -0.09
C SER A 565 -14.86 21.93 -0.33
N VAL A 566 -14.88 20.65 -0.71
CA VAL A 566 -16.06 19.79 -0.70
C VAL A 566 -15.81 18.63 0.23
N THR A 567 -16.79 18.30 1.07
CA THR A 567 -16.74 17.13 1.97
C THR A 567 -17.88 16.19 1.67
N TYR A 568 -17.56 14.92 1.46
CA TYR A 568 -18.49 13.80 1.45
C TYR A 568 -18.50 13.15 2.84
N SER A 569 -19.67 12.98 3.42
CA SER A 569 -19.86 12.37 4.74
C SER A 569 -20.88 11.25 4.60
N PHE A 570 -20.54 10.04 5.04
CA PHE A 570 -21.39 8.86 4.90
C PHE A 570 -21.05 7.80 5.93
N ASP A 571 -22.00 6.89 6.17
CA ASP A 571 -21.81 5.75 7.05
C ASP A 571 -21.59 4.48 6.21
N VAL A 572 -20.63 3.67 6.64
CA VAL A 572 -20.24 2.41 6.00
C VAL A 572 -20.50 1.27 6.98
N THR A 573 -21.30 0.28 6.58
CA THR A 573 -21.46 -0.96 7.32
C THR A 573 -20.75 -2.08 6.58
N THR A 574 -19.87 -2.80 7.28
CA THR A 574 -19.10 -3.93 6.72
C THR A 574 -19.93 -5.21 6.67
N SER A 575 -19.46 -6.20 5.92
CA SER A 575 -19.95 -7.58 6.02
C SER A 575 -19.78 -8.13 7.44
N THR A 576 -20.61 -9.09 7.82
CA THR A 576 -20.49 -9.87 9.06
C THR A 576 -19.23 -10.75 9.09
N LYS A 577 -18.58 -10.96 7.93
CA LYS A 577 -17.33 -11.72 7.79
C LYS A 577 -16.08 -10.87 8.03
N ALA A 578 -16.21 -9.56 8.26
CA ALA A 578 -15.07 -8.67 8.45
C ALA A 578 -14.16 -9.14 9.60
N VAL A 579 -12.88 -9.34 9.30
CA VAL A 579 -11.85 -9.76 10.27
C VAL A 579 -10.86 -8.64 10.60
N SER A 580 -10.89 -7.55 9.83
CA SER A 580 -10.07 -6.34 10.04
C SER A 580 -10.94 -5.08 10.12
N ASP A 581 -10.32 -3.98 10.49
CA ASP A 581 -10.96 -2.66 10.43
C ASP A 581 -11.15 -2.22 8.98
N LEU A 582 -12.14 -1.34 8.77
CA LEU A 582 -12.37 -0.70 7.48
C LEU A 582 -11.16 0.15 7.08
N THR A 583 -10.69 -0.02 5.87
CA THR A 583 -9.72 0.85 5.23
C THR A 583 -10.37 1.63 4.08
N ILE A 584 -9.70 2.70 3.63
CA ILE A 584 -10.11 3.44 2.44
C ILE A 584 -9.12 3.18 1.31
N ASP A 585 -9.65 2.80 0.15
CA ASP A 585 -8.91 2.69 -1.10
C ASP A 585 -9.29 3.88 -1.99
N GLN A 586 -8.33 4.63 -2.48
CA GLN A 586 -8.60 5.90 -3.16
C GLN A 586 -7.62 6.17 -4.29
N THR A 587 -8.02 7.04 -5.22
CA THR A 587 -7.11 7.57 -6.25
C THR A 587 -5.86 8.14 -5.57
N PRO A 588 -4.63 7.84 -6.04
CA PRO A 588 -3.40 8.39 -5.46
C PRO A 588 -3.31 9.91 -5.66
N MET A 589 -2.57 10.58 -4.80
CA MET A 589 -2.27 12.02 -4.91
C MET A 589 -0.87 12.25 -5.47
N GLY A 590 -0.51 13.50 -5.71
CA GLY A 590 0.84 13.89 -6.16
C GLY A 590 1.94 13.76 -5.10
N TRP A 591 1.66 13.10 -3.96
CA TRP A 591 2.59 12.85 -2.84
C TRP A 591 2.23 11.56 -2.12
N ILE A 592 3.22 11.03 -1.39
CA ILE A 592 3.10 9.72 -0.73
C ILE A 592 2.10 9.67 0.44
N ASP A 593 1.82 10.81 1.09
CA ASP A 593 0.86 10.85 2.20
C ASP A 593 -0.58 10.73 1.66
N SER A 594 -1.24 9.64 1.98
CA SER A 594 -2.62 9.37 1.56
C SER A 594 -3.66 10.29 2.21
N GLY A 595 -3.29 11.11 3.20
CA GLY A 595 -4.19 11.97 3.95
C GLY A 595 -5.25 11.22 4.79
N VAL A 596 -5.08 9.90 5.01
CA VAL A 596 -6.06 9.06 5.72
C VAL A 596 -5.75 9.00 7.21
N THR A 597 -6.77 9.27 8.04
CA THR A 597 -6.74 9.09 9.49
C THR A 597 -7.82 8.12 9.93
N THR A 598 -7.49 7.21 10.86
CA THR A 598 -8.42 6.19 11.34
C THR A 598 -8.54 6.23 12.86
N ASP A 599 -9.78 6.23 13.36
CA ASP A 599 -10.11 6.10 14.78
C ASP A 599 -11.05 4.90 14.98
N THR A 600 -10.54 3.84 15.58
CA THR A 600 -11.27 2.58 15.82
C THR A 600 -11.50 2.30 17.31
N ALA A 601 -11.35 3.32 18.18
CA ALA A 601 -11.41 3.15 19.63
C ALA A 601 -12.83 2.94 20.21
N ALA A 602 -13.89 3.28 19.46
CA ALA A 602 -15.27 3.33 19.98
C ALA A 602 -15.83 2.00 20.48
N CYS A 603 -15.37 0.86 19.94
CA CYS A 603 -15.71 -0.48 20.44
C CYS A 603 -14.63 -1.49 20.02
N SER A 604 -14.47 -2.56 20.78
CA SER A 604 -13.67 -3.72 20.35
C SER A 604 -14.53 -4.63 19.45
N ILE A 605 -13.94 -5.19 18.41
CA ILE A 605 -14.61 -6.16 17.54
C ILE A 605 -15.01 -7.36 18.40
N ASN A 606 -16.30 -7.48 18.67
CA ASN A 606 -16.84 -8.68 19.32
C ASN A 606 -17.07 -9.73 18.22
N LYS A 607 -16.04 -10.46 17.80
CA LYS A 607 -16.26 -11.64 16.97
C LYS A 607 -17.00 -12.69 17.78
N GLN A 608 -18.19 -13.08 17.32
CA GLN A 608 -18.94 -14.21 17.85
C GLN A 608 -18.29 -15.55 17.49
#